data_dd0518f75ac45eda1de26e24fe445e62
#
_entry.id   dd0518f75ac45eda1de26e24fe445e62
#
_cell.length_a   1.000
_cell.length_b   1.000
_cell.length_c   1.000
_cell.angle_alpha   90.00
_cell.angle_beta   90.00
_cell.angle_gamma   90.00
#
_symmetry.space_group_name_H-M   'P 1'
#
loop_
_entity.id
_entity.type
_entity.pdbx_description
1 polymer ?
#
loop_
_entity_poly.entity_id
_entity_poly.type
_entity_poly.pdbx_seq_one_letter_code
_entity_poly.pdbx_strand_id
1 'polypeptide(L)'
;ALHLWIVPRIGDFRPSLERLATRTMGMPVQIGALQAESTGWAPSFELREIRLLDAQGRPALSLPRVVVAISVRSVLSLNLEQLVLDRPELDVRHTASGQWLVAGLTLGTPGSENSAAADWLFDQREVVVRGGTVRWTSERAHQSTGHHPEDAPALTLTDVDIVLRNALHRHDLRLDATPPTEWGERFVLMGNFHRGLLSSHPGNLKDWRGQAFAHFPRVDVSHLRQHVRLGVDLLSGQGRLRLWSDIAKGEWASGAADLDLQAVSLRLKPELQPLGFQQISGRVSGHQGEHDWSVSTQQLAFVSDQGLTWPGGNVSVKYSQAQGSQHAKGLVQGEQLDLQALRDVALRLPLPEHWHARLNDHAVEGQVRALRLQWEGPADAMQQYQGEIDADQLRIQNVAASNMRGPGLQGAHISAQFSQRGGQLQLKMGQDSWLSWPGLLEEDAVTVQQLQADLRWQLQGQQLNAVQWKAQLSNEDLQGQSQGQWQPLASSQLGMLDLQAQVARADAGKIYRYLPLGLSADVRRYVRDSVRKGRVNGLQIRIKGDLDKVPMAHARDGEFRFAGHLQDVDMAYLPPALLPAGSLPWPTLQGLQGELVFERQ
;
A
#
# COMPACT_ATOMS: atom_id res chain seq x y z
N ALA A 1 -37.34 25.03 50.00
CA ALA A 1 -36.47 24.62 51.10
C ALA A 1 -34.98 24.77 50.71
N LEU A 2 -34.54 24.32 49.52
CA LEU A 2 -33.15 24.40 49.05
C LEU A 2 -32.60 25.85 49.00
N HIS A 3 -33.36 26.81 48.41
CA HIS A 3 -32.90 28.20 48.26
C HIS A 3 -32.88 29.01 49.57
N LEU A 4 -33.76 28.73 50.50
CA LEU A 4 -33.87 29.52 51.72
C LEU A 4 -33.03 29.00 52.90
N TRP A 5 -32.65 27.73 52.90
CA TRP A 5 -32.00 27.12 54.04
C TRP A 5 -30.58 26.61 53.74
N ILE A 6 -30.33 26.05 52.54
CA ILE A 6 -29.01 25.50 52.18
C ILE A 6 -28.07 26.58 51.63
N VAL A 7 -28.56 27.45 50.75
CA VAL A 7 -27.74 28.48 50.10
C VAL A 7 -27.03 29.41 51.08
N PRO A 8 -27.66 29.91 52.16
CA PRO A 8 -26.98 30.81 53.10
C PRO A 8 -25.98 30.14 54.01
N ARG A 9 -26.05 28.80 54.16
CA ARG A 9 -25.16 28.02 55.04
C ARG A 9 -24.24 27.07 54.32
N ILE A 10 -24.06 27.26 53.00
CA ILE A 10 -23.30 26.33 52.16
C ILE A 10 -21.83 26.18 52.61
N GLY A 11 -21.25 27.26 53.16
CA GLY A 11 -19.89 27.23 53.72
C GLY A 11 -19.68 26.22 54.85
N ASP A 12 -20.75 25.95 55.62
CA ASP A 12 -20.69 24.99 56.77
C ASP A 12 -20.60 23.55 56.30
N PHE A 13 -20.98 23.26 55.04
CA PHE A 13 -20.90 21.94 54.44
C PHE A 13 -19.53 21.61 53.81
N ARG A 14 -18.61 22.58 53.73
CA ARG A 14 -17.27 22.40 53.15
C ARG A 14 -16.52 21.19 53.72
N PRO A 15 -16.38 20.97 55.05
CA PRO A 15 -15.63 19.80 55.57
C PRO A 15 -16.31 18.44 55.24
N SER A 16 -17.63 18.46 55.07
CA SER A 16 -18.39 17.28 54.70
C SER A 16 -18.21 16.94 53.22
N LEU A 17 -18.14 17.96 52.37
CA LEU A 17 -17.83 17.81 50.93
C LEU A 17 -16.40 17.36 50.71
N GLU A 18 -15.43 17.91 51.45
CA GLU A 18 -14.03 17.47 51.37
C GLU A 18 -13.91 16.00 51.75
N ARG A 19 -14.58 15.54 52.82
CA ARG A 19 -14.61 14.12 53.20
C ARG A 19 -15.26 13.22 52.19
N LEU A 20 -16.38 13.66 51.60
CA LEU A 20 -17.08 12.91 50.57
C LEU A 20 -16.20 12.80 49.31
N ALA A 21 -15.66 13.92 48.83
CA ALA A 21 -14.77 13.97 47.66
C ALA A 21 -13.51 13.09 47.90
N THR A 22 -12.89 13.17 49.07
CA THR A 22 -11.75 12.33 49.43
C THR A 22 -12.09 10.84 49.37
N ARG A 23 -13.27 10.43 49.87
CA ARG A 23 -13.72 9.02 49.79
C ARG A 23 -13.98 8.57 48.36
N THR A 24 -14.61 9.43 47.54
CA THR A 24 -14.96 9.12 46.15
C THR A 24 -13.73 9.08 45.25
N MET A 25 -12.80 9.99 45.47
CA MET A 25 -11.57 10.11 44.64
C MET A 25 -10.42 9.23 45.13
N GLY A 26 -10.50 8.69 46.35
CA GLY A 26 -9.40 7.93 46.95
C GLY A 26 -8.17 8.76 47.31
N MET A 27 -8.24 10.10 47.24
CA MET A 27 -7.15 11.04 47.48
C MET A 27 -7.64 12.23 48.32
N PRO A 28 -6.78 12.81 49.21
CA PRO A 28 -7.17 13.96 49.99
C PRO A 28 -7.54 15.16 49.13
N VAL A 29 -8.75 15.69 49.34
CA VAL A 29 -9.29 16.85 48.63
C VAL A 29 -9.40 18.03 49.58
N GLN A 30 -8.84 19.17 49.19
CA GLN A 30 -8.95 20.44 49.90
C GLN A 30 -9.74 21.44 49.08
N ILE A 31 -10.67 22.17 49.66
CA ILE A 31 -11.53 23.17 49.01
C ILE A 31 -11.26 24.53 49.67
N GLY A 32 -10.77 25.52 48.92
CA GLY A 32 -10.48 26.87 49.44
C GLY A 32 -11.77 27.62 49.82
N ALA A 33 -12.72 27.78 48.88
CA ALA A 33 -13.98 28.45 49.10
C ALA A 33 -15.14 27.72 48.45
N LEU A 34 -16.35 27.82 49.04
CA LEU A 34 -17.57 27.26 48.51
C LEU A 34 -18.63 28.34 48.50
N GLN A 35 -19.24 28.62 47.32
CA GLN A 35 -20.30 29.61 47.12
C GLN A 35 -21.45 28.94 46.38
N ALA A 36 -22.65 29.38 46.69
CA ALA A 36 -23.85 28.95 45.92
C ALA A 36 -24.24 30.04 44.94
N GLU A 37 -24.39 29.65 43.68
CA GLU A 37 -24.88 30.49 42.61
C GLU A 37 -26.24 29.99 42.16
N SER A 38 -27.24 30.78 42.30
CA SER A 38 -28.62 30.41 41.94
C SER A 38 -29.07 31.19 40.72
N THR A 39 -28.64 30.79 39.54
CA THR A 39 -29.12 31.30 38.26
C THR A 39 -29.90 30.21 37.53
N GLY A 40 -31.25 30.18 37.71
CA GLY A 40 -32.13 29.28 36.95
C GLY A 40 -32.78 28.17 37.79
N TRP A 41 -33.31 27.14 37.11
CA TRP A 41 -34.07 26.04 37.69
C TRP A 41 -33.21 24.97 38.43
N ALA A 42 -31.92 24.93 38.16
CA ALA A 42 -30.98 24.02 38.82
C ALA A 42 -30.00 24.83 39.70
N PRO A 43 -29.89 24.55 41.00
CA PRO A 43 -28.91 25.17 41.86
C PRO A 43 -27.52 24.77 41.42
N SER A 44 -26.63 25.76 41.30
CA SER A 44 -25.22 25.55 41.02
C SER A 44 -24.35 25.99 42.21
N PHE A 45 -23.25 25.27 42.41
CA PHE A 45 -22.29 25.54 43.46
C PHE A 45 -20.93 25.81 42.81
N GLU A 46 -20.34 26.92 43.20
CA GLU A 46 -18.98 27.28 42.78
C GLU A 46 -18.00 26.94 43.90
N LEU A 47 -17.02 26.13 43.54
CA LEU A 47 -15.91 25.78 44.41
C LEU A 47 -14.64 26.43 43.83
N ARG A 48 -13.86 27.04 44.71
CA ARG A 48 -12.60 27.71 44.32
C ARG A 48 -11.42 27.09 45.01
N GLU A 49 -10.28 27.10 44.33
CA GLU A 49 -8.99 26.63 44.82
C GLU A 49 -9.05 25.18 45.37
N ILE A 50 -9.62 24.27 44.53
CA ILE A 50 -9.61 22.86 44.87
C ILE A 50 -8.25 22.28 44.56
N ARG A 51 -7.68 21.55 45.54
CA ARG A 51 -6.42 20.85 45.41
C ARG A 51 -6.63 19.37 45.77
N LEU A 52 -6.22 18.48 44.87
CA LEU A 52 -6.08 17.08 45.14
C LEU A 52 -4.62 16.82 45.47
N LEU A 53 -4.37 16.13 46.57
CA LEU A 53 -3.02 15.85 47.06
C LEU A 53 -2.65 14.40 46.78
N ASP A 54 -1.39 14.16 46.36
CA ASP A 54 -0.83 12.79 46.25
C ASP A 54 -0.59 12.17 47.67
N ALA A 55 -0.15 10.91 47.68
CA ALA A 55 0.16 10.19 48.93
C ALA A 55 1.31 10.86 49.74
N GLN A 56 2.09 11.75 49.12
CA GLN A 56 3.17 12.51 49.73
C GLN A 56 2.74 13.94 50.11
N GLY A 57 1.44 14.27 49.97
CA GLY A 57 0.89 15.58 50.29
C GLY A 57 1.21 16.70 49.31
N ARG A 58 1.71 16.37 48.11
CA ARG A 58 1.98 17.35 47.03
C ARG A 58 0.72 17.53 46.17
N PRO A 59 0.48 18.73 45.62
CA PRO A 59 -0.67 18.95 44.73
C PRO A 59 -0.52 18.16 43.43
N ALA A 60 -1.36 17.14 43.26
CA ALA A 60 -1.44 16.32 42.06
C ALA A 60 -2.37 16.94 40.99
N LEU A 61 -3.36 17.70 41.45
CA LEU A 61 -4.32 18.42 40.58
C LEU A 61 -4.71 19.74 41.25
N SER A 62 -4.65 20.82 40.53
CA SER A 62 -5.12 22.15 40.94
C SER A 62 -6.26 22.61 40.06
N LEU A 63 -7.40 22.91 40.66
CA LEU A 63 -8.61 23.39 39.99
C LEU A 63 -8.95 24.78 40.53
N PRO A 64 -8.60 25.85 39.82
CA PRO A 64 -8.87 27.21 40.27
C PRO A 64 -10.33 27.50 40.52
N ARG A 65 -11.21 26.98 39.64
CA ARG A 65 -12.65 27.15 39.72
C ARG A 65 -13.37 25.91 39.19
N VAL A 66 -14.33 25.42 39.94
CA VAL A 66 -15.22 24.32 39.58
C VAL A 66 -16.65 24.74 39.84
N VAL A 67 -17.51 24.60 38.82
CA VAL A 67 -18.94 24.81 38.93
C VAL A 67 -19.65 23.48 38.82
N VAL A 68 -20.47 23.18 39.81
CA VAL A 68 -21.26 21.95 39.90
C VAL A 68 -22.73 22.30 39.87
N ALA A 69 -23.48 21.81 38.89
CA ALA A 69 -24.94 21.94 38.84
C ALA A 69 -25.59 20.62 39.27
N ILE A 70 -26.61 20.74 40.11
CA ILE A 70 -27.33 19.59 40.68
C ILE A 70 -28.82 19.73 40.32
N SER A 71 -29.45 18.67 39.83
CA SER A 71 -30.88 18.57 39.60
C SER A 71 -31.53 17.65 40.65
N VAL A 72 -32.87 17.65 40.72
CA VAL A 72 -33.61 16.71 41.59
C VAL A 72 -33.27 15.26 41.26
N ARG A 73 -33.05 14.98 39.98
CA ARG A 73 -32.63 13.65 39.50
C ARG A 73 -31.20 13.31 39.94
N SER A 74 -30.30 14.28 39.92
CA SER A 74 -28.92 14.15 40.36
C SER A 74 -28.82 13.75 41.84
N VAL A 75 -29.72 14.30 42.67
CA VAL A 75 -29.76 13.93 44.11
C VAL A 75 -30.19 12.47 44.31
N LEU A 76 -31.09 11.97 43.48
CA LEU A 76 -31.58 10.59 43.58
C LEU A 76 -30.57 9.57 43.05
N SER A 77 -29.77 9.94 42.03
CA SER A 77 -28.79 9.06 41.38
C SER A 77 -27.35 9.26 41.88
N LEU A 78 -27.11 10.23 42.77
CA LEU A 78 -25.78 10.66 43.25
C LEU A 78 -24.83 11.12 42.14
N ASN A 79 -25.37 11.59 41.00
CA ASN A 79 -24.65 12.09 39.85
C ASN A 79 -24.82 13.59 39.71
N LEU A 80 -23.88 14.24 38.97
CA LEU A 80 -23.98 15.67 38.67
C LEU A 80 -24.66 15.89 37.31
N GLU A 81 -25.51 16.93 37.25
CA GLU A 81 -26.10 17.36 35.98
C GLU A 81 -25.04 18.00 35.08
N GLN A 82 -24.18 18.83 35.67
CA GLN A 82 -23.06 19.44 34.97
C GLN A 82 -21.87 19.66 35.92
N LEU A 83 -20.68 19.38 35.43
CA LEU A 83 -19.41 19.68 36.06
C LEU A 83 -18.58 20.53 35.11
N VAL A 84 -18.32 21.81 35.49
CA VAL A 84 -17.47 22.72 34.70
C VAL A 84 -16.16 22.96 35.45
N LEU A 85 -15.05 22.71 34.77
CA LEU A 85 -13.69 22.95 35.27
C LEU A 85 -13.08 24.10 34.47
N ASP A 86 -12.85 25.25 35.11
CA ASP A 86 -12.25 26.42 34.47
C ASP A 86 -10.73 26.43 34.73
N ARG A 87 -9.97 26.40 33.64
CA ARG A 87 -8.50 26.46 33.60
C ARG A 87 -7.81 25.43 34.52
N PRO A 88 -8.20 24.14 34.47
CA PRO A 88 -7.50 23.11 35.23
C PRO A 88 -6.09 22.88 34.68
N GLU A 89 -5.14 22.55 35.57
CA GLU A 89 -3.83 22.02 35.20
C GLU A 89 -3.80 20.53 35.47
N LEU A 90 -3.64 19.74 34.40
CA LEU A 90 -3.66 18.28 34.45
C LEU A 90 -2.30 17.70 34.05
N ASP A 91 -1.77 16.83 34.89
CA ASP A 91 -0.59 16.02 34.59
C ASP A 91 -1.04 14.64 34.11
N VAL A 92 -0.65 14.26 32.88
CA VAL A 92 -0.93 12.97 32.28
C VAL A 92 0.39 12.24 32.06
N ARG A 93 0.57 11.06 32.64
CA ARG A 93 1.79 10.26 32.50
C ARG A 93 1.44 8.88 31.95
N HIS A 94 2.19 8.49 30.93
CA HIS A 94 2.19 7.12 30.45
C HIS A 94 3.44 6.42 30.98
N THR A 95 3.27 5.57 31.99
CA THR A 95 4.39 4.94 32.69
C THR A 95 5.12 3.91 31.83
N ALA A 96 6.33 3.55 32.22
CA ALA A 96 7.11 2.46 31.64
C ALA A 96 6.37 1.11 31.67
N SER A 97 5.55 0.85 32.69
CA SER A 97 4.71 -0.35 32.83
C SER A 97 3.47 -0.32 31.90
N GLY A 98 3.18 0.79 31.21
CA GLY A 98 2.03 0.95 30.33
C GLY A 98 0.74 1.40 30.98
N GLN A 99 0.83 1.88 32.20
CA GLN A 99 -0.31 2.45 32.90
C GLN A 99 -0.44 3.94 32.58
N TRP A 100 -1.67 4.41 32.49
CA TRP A 100 -1.99 5.81 32.37
C TRP A 100 -2.27 6.40 33.74
N LEU A 101 -1.52 7.44 34.10
CA LEU A 101 -1.72 8.24 35.29
C LEU A 101 -2.29 9.60 34.85
N VAL A 102 -3.47 9.95 35.33
CA VAL A 102 -4.09 11.28 35.12
C VAL A 102 -4.27 11.93 36.47
N ALA A 103 -3.64 13.06 36.68
CA ALA A 103 -3.61 13.75 37.98
C ALA A 103 -3.22 12.81 39.16
N GLY A 104 -2.28 11.90 38.94
CA GLY A 104 -1.84 10.91 39.92
C GLY A 104 -2.75 9.68 40.08
N LEU A 105 -3.90 9.64 39.41
CA LEU A 105 -4.83 8.49 39.41
C LEU A 105 -4.50 7.55 38.24
N THR A 106 -4.37 6.25 38.54
CA THR A 106 -4.12 5.22 37.52
C THR A 106 -5.41 4.91 36.74
N LEU A 107 -5.40 5.05 35.41
CA LEU A 107 -6.51 4.68 34.54
C LEU A 107 -6.23 3.32 33.88
N GLY A 108 -7.22 2.43 33.84
CA GLY A 108 -7.22 1.31 32.89
C GLY A 108 -6.78 -0.06 33.40
N THR A 109 -6.71 -0.32 34.72
CA THR A 109 -6.55 -1.69 35.26
C THR A 109 -7.90 -2.25 35.69
N PRO A 110 -8.43 -3.32 35.07
CA PRO A 110 -9.67 -3.98 35.54
C PRO A 110 -9.48 -4.51 36.96
N GLY A 111 -10.38 -4.12 37.87
CA GLY A 111 -10.39 -4.63 39.26
C GLY A 111 -9.58 -3.86 40.29
N SER A 112 -8.98 -2.71 39.97
CA SER A 112 -8.37 -1.80 40.93
C SER A 112 -9.39 -0.77 41.43
N GLU A 113 -9.24 -0.28 42.69
CA GLU A 113 -10.05 0.83 43.25
C GLU A 113 -10.08 2.09 42.36
N ASN A 114 -9.17 2.19 41.41
CA ASN A 114 -9.02 3.30 40.48
C ASN A 114 -9.97 3.24 39.27
N SER A 115 -10.70 2.13 39.02
CA SER A 115 -11.80 2.10 38.05
C SER A 115 -12.98 2.97 38.49
N ALA A 116 -13.14 3.15 39.79
CA ALA A 116 -14.22 3.92 40.38
C ALA A 116 -14.19 5.41 39.99
N ALA A 117 -13.00 6.02 39.81
CA ALA A 117 -12.88 7.42 39.38
C ALA A 117 -13.27 7.60 37.91
N ALA A 118 -12.88 6.65 37.06
CA ALA A 118 -13.28 6.67 35.63
C ALA A 118 -14.80 6.40 35.51
N ASP A 119 -15.32 5.41 36.22
CA ASP A 119 -16.74 5.11 36.26
C ASP A 119 -17.54 6.34 36.74
N TRP A 120 -17.08 6.99 37.82
CA TRP A 120 -17.69 8.21 38.32
C TRP A 120 -17.69 9.34 37.26
N LEU A 121 -16.57 9.55 36.54
CA LEU A 121 -16.48 10.60 35.51
C LEU A 121 -17.47 10.36 34.36
N PHE A 122 -17.58 9.12 33.88
CA PHE A 122 -18.46 8.75 32.78
C PHE A 122 -19.92 8.54 33.23
N ASP A 123 -20.20 8.56 34.52
CA ASP A 123 -21.57 8.62 35.07
C ASP A 123 -22.11 10.04 35.14
N GLN A 124 -21.24 11.08 35.10
CA GLN A 124 -21.70 12.47 35.10
C GLN A 124 -22.38 12.78 33.77
N ARG A 125 -23.48 13.53 33.78
CA ARG A 125 -24.26 13.83 32.56
C ARG A 125 -23.50 14.72 31.57
N GLU A 126 -22.83 15.76 32.07
CA GLU A 126 -22.01 16.65 31.29
C GLU A 126 -20.77 17.09 32.08
N VAL A 127 -19.60 16.91 31.47
CA VAL A 127 -18.33 17.43 32.00
C VAL A 127 -17.75 18.38 30.97
N VAL A 128 -17.44 19.60 31.40
CA VAL A 128 -16.87 20.66 30.56
C VAL A 128 -15.56 21.13 31.17
N VAL A 129 -14.50 21.12 30.38
CA VAL A 129 -13.21 21.77 30.70
C VAL A 129 -13.09 22.97 29.79
N ARG A 130 -12.68 24.13 30.31
CA ARG A 130 -12.46 25.36 29.57
C ARG A 130 -11.07 25.93 29.83
N GLY A 131 -10.32 26.16 28.76
CA GLY A 131 -9.02 26.80 28.81
C GLY A 131 -7.99 26.08 29.67
N GLY A 132 -8.09 24.75 29.77
CA GLY A 132 -7.20 23.92 30.57
C GLY A 132 -5.77 23.85 30.00
N THR A 133 -4.85 23.38 30.84
CA THR A 133 -3.47 23.00 30.44
C THR A 133 -3.24 21.55 30.75
N VAL A 134 -2.79 20.78 29.77
CA VAL A 134 -2.45 19.35 29.94
C VAL A 134 -0.96 19.17 29.68
N ARG A 135 -0.25 18.63 30.67
CA ARG A 135 1.15 18.21 30.54
C ARG A 135 1.21 16.71 30.35
N TRP A 136 1.65 16.28 29.19
CA TRP A 136 1.74 14.86 28.88
C TRP A 136 3.19 14.39 28.83
N THR A 137 3.53 13.39 29.64
CA THR A 137 4.84 12.75 29.69
C THR A 137 4.71 11.26 29.38
N SER A 138 5.55 10.72 28.50
CA SER A 138 5.59 9.30 28.17
C SER A 138 6.93 8.67 28.57
N GLU A 139 6.96 7.90 29.64
CA GLU A 139 8.16 7.19 30.11
C GLU A 139 8.52 6.02 29.17
N ARG A 140 7.54 5.41 28.49
CA ARG A 140 7.75 4.29 27.57
C ARG A 140 8.54 4.64 26.32
N ALA A 141 8.40 5.84 25.83
CA ALA A 141 9.09 6.29 24.62
C ALA A 141 10.60 6.47 24.84
N HIS A 142 11.01 6.70 26.09
CA HIS A 142 12.41 6.99 26.45
C HIS A 142 13.24 5.77 26.79
N GLN A 143 12.64 4.63 27.17
CA GLN A 143 13.39 3.39 27.40
C GLN A 143 14.14 2.88 26.15
N SER A 144 13.72 3.27 24.97
CA SER A 144 14.39 2.90 23.71
C SER A 144 15.59 3.79 23.34
N THR A 145 15.77 4.94 24.01
CA THR A 145 16.81 5.92 23.70
C THR A 145 17.93 6.02 24.75
N GLY A 146 17.83 5.23 25.84
CA GLY A 146 18.88 5.19 26.88
C GLY A 146 18.98 6.42 27.79
N HIS A 147 17.99 7.30 27.78
CA HIS A 147 17.90 8.48 28.66
C HIS A 147 17.11 8.15 29.94
N HIS A 148 17.41 8.85 31.03
CA HIS A 148 16.67 8.68 32.28
C HIS A 148 15.20 9.07 32.14
N PRO A 149 14.24 8.38 32.80
CA PRO A 149 12.80 8.66 32.71
C PRO A 149 12.41 10.09 33.13
N GLU A 150 13.23 10.73 33.97
CA GLU A 150 12.99 12.08 34.46
C GLU A 150 13.30 13.19 33.44
N ASP A 151 14.06 12.89 32.37
CA ASP A 151 14.44 13.83 31.31
C ASP A 151 13.49 13.79 30.11
N ALA A 152 12.35 13.08 30.22
CA ALA A 152 11.37 12.99 29.13
C ALA A 152 10.73 14.36 28.86
N PRO A 153 10.84 14.93 27.62
CA PRO A 153 10.21 16.19 27.31
C PRO A 153 8.69 16.06 27.47
N ALA A 154 8.13 16.92 28.32
CA ALA A 154 6.69 16.98 28.50
C ALA A 154 6.05 17.76 27.36
N LEU A 155 5.06 17.14 26.67
CA LEU A 155 4.19 17.86 25.74
C LEU A 155 3.18 18.68 26.55
N THR A 156 3.22 20.00 26.41
CA THR A 156 2.26 20.90 27.04
C THR A 156 1.22 21.34 26.02
N LEU A 157 -0.04 20.90 26.23
CA LEU A 157 -1.20 21.39 25.47
C LEU A 157 -1.84 22.54 26.25
N THR A 158 -2.09 23.66 25.58
CA THR A 158 -2.74 24.84 26.15
C THR A 158 -4.14 25.04 25.55
N ASP A 159 -4.92 25.90 26.15
CA ASP A 159 -6.29 26.20 25.73
C ASP A 159 -7.11 24.93 25.45
N VAL A 160 -6.99 23.98 26.37
CA VAL A 160 -7.69 22.70 26.25
C VAL A 160 -9.14 22.88 26.65
N ASP A 161 -10.05 22.68 25.68
CA ASP A 161 -11.47 22.64 25.88
C ASP A 161 -11.98 21.22 25.68
N ILE A 162 -12.68 20.68 26.67
CA ILE A 162 -13.30 19.34 26.62
C ILE A 162 -14.77 19.47 26.90
N VAL A 163 -15.59 18.80 26.11
CA VAL A 163 -17.00 18.57 26.38
C VAL A 163 -17.26 17.07 26.32
N LEU A 164 -17.62 16.48 27.44
CA LEU A 164 -18.05 15.09 27.55
C LEU A 164 -19.54 15.09 27.95
N ARG A 165 -20.38 14.48 27.12
CA ARG A 165 -21.81 14.30 27.39
C ARG A 165 -22.13 12.82 27.48
N ASN A 166 -22.68 12.43 28.61
CA ASN A 166 -23.03 11.05 28.86
C ASN A 166 -24.55 10.89 28.96
N ALA A 167 -25.05 9.90 28.25
CA ALA A 167 -26.39 9.36 28.41
C ALA A 167 -26.28 7.91 28.90
N LEU A 168 -27.39 7.22 29.10
CA LEU A 168 -27.43 5.89 29.72
C LEU A 168 -26.40 4.89 29.15
N HIS A 169 -26.18 4.90 27.83
CA HIS A 169 -25.23 4.00 27.14
C HIS A 169 -24.41 4.71 26.08
N ARG A 170 -24.48 6.03 25.98
CA ARG A 170 -23.83 6.85 24.97
C ARG A 170 -22.91 7.87 25.62
N HIS A 171 -21.72 8.01 25.03
CA HIS A 171 -20.70 8.95 25.43
C HIS A 171 -20.28 9.77 24.21
N ASP A 172 -20.56 11.07 24.21
CA ASP A 172 -20.11 12.02 23.19
C ASP A 172 -18.96 12.84 23.75
N LEU A 173 -17.83 12.83 23.06
CA LEU A 173 -16.62 13.55 23.44
C LEU A 173 -16.21 14.55 22.36
N ARG A 174 -15.88 15.76 22.77
CA ARG A 174 -15.14 16.72 21.95
C ARG A 174 -13.97 17.28 22.75
N LEU A 175 -12.79 17.32 22.16
CA LEU A 175 -11.58 17.93 22.69
C LEU A 175 -11.00 18.85 21.64
N ASP A 176 -10.76 20.10 22.01
CA ASP A 176 -10.02 21.09 21.24
C ASP A 176 -8.79 21.49 22.06
N ALA A 177 -7.59 21.49 21.45
CA ALA A 177 -6.35 21.80 22.16
C ALA A 177 -5.32 22.46 21.26
N THR A 178 -4.46 23.31 21.84
CA THR A 178 -3.38 24.00 21.15
C THR A 178 -2.05 23.39 21.60
N PRO A 179 -1.30 22.73 20.68
CA PRO A 179 0.03 22.19 20.96
C PRO A 179 1.06 23.33 20.93
N PRO A 180 2.34 23.08 21.31
CA PRO A 180 3.44 23.99 21.04
C PRO A 180 3.53 24.36 19.55
N THR A 181 3.93 25.57 19.24
CA THR A 181 3.93 26.11 17.85
C THR A 181 4.76 25.30 16.87
N GLU A 182 5.84 24.66 17.33
CA GLU A 182 6.68 23.76 16.56
C GLU A 182 5.98 22.42 16.22
N TRP A 183 4.96 22.03 16.96
CA TRP A 183 4.20 20.79 16.72
C TRP A 183 3.04 20.98 15.77
N GLY A 184 2.48 22.19 15.70
CA GLY A 184 1.36 22.46 14.84
C GLY A 184 0.41 23.54 15.32
N GLU A 185 -0.83 23.43 14.85
CA GLU A 185 -1.93 24.33 15.17
C GLU A 185 -2.98 23.65 16.03
N ARG A 186 -3.91 24.48 16.59
CA ARG A 186 -5.05 23.99 17.37
C ARG A 186 -5.78 22.87 16.61
N PHE A 187 -5.92 21.72 17.24
CA PHE A 187 -6.55 20.53 16.69
C PHE A 187 -7.84 20.17 17.41
N VAL A 188 -8.62 19.31 16.77
CA VAL A 188 -9.92 18.84 17.28
C VAL A 188 -9.95 17.32 17.26
N LEU A 189 -10.38 16.73 18.39
CA LEU A 189 -10.74 15.32 18.49
C LEU A 189 -12.23 15.23 18.84
N MET A 190 -12.95 14.33 18.19
CA MET A 190 -14.36 14.04 18.48
C MET A 190 -14.57 12.53 18.60
N GLY A 191 -15.51 12.12 19.42
CA GLY A 191 -15.89 10.73 19.57
C GLY A 191 -17.36 10.58 19.90
N ASN A 192 -17.96 9.53 19.34
CA ASN A 192 -19.31 9.10 19.67
C ASN A 192 -19.27 7.62 19.96
N PHE A 193 -19.47 7.26 21.21
CA PHE A 193 -19.30 5.89 21.67
C PHE A 193 -20.57 5.38 22.35
N HIS A 194 -20.76 4.07 22.25
CA HIS A 194 -21.84 3.35 22.90
C HIS A 194 -21.25 2.15 23.65
N ARG A 195 -21.73 1.91 24.85
CA ARG A 195 -21.41 0.70 25.60
C ARG A 195 -22.54 -0.34 25.54
N GLY A 196 -22.20 -1.60 25.77
CA GLY A 196 -23.18 -2.68 25.82
C GLY A 196 -24.21 -2.48 26.95
N LEU A 197 -25.44 -2.93 26.76
CA LEU A 197 -26.53 -2.81 27.74
C LEU A 197 -26.24 -3.51 29.06
N LEU A 198 -25.37 -4.52 29.05
CA LEU A 198 -24.99 -5.32 30.23
C LEU A 198 -23.69 -4.83 30.88
N SER A 199 -23.03 -3.80 30.35
CA SER A 199 -21.83 -3.23 30.94
C SER A 199 -22.17 -2.45 32.20
N SER A 200 -21.65 -2.88 33.35
CA SER A 200 -21.86 -2.24 34.66
C SER A 200 -20.86 -1.12 34.96
N HIS A 201 -19.75 -1.05 34.19
CA HIS A 201 -18.64 -0.11 34.41
C HIS A 201 -18.54 0.88 33.23
N PRO A 202 -19.09 2.11 33.35
CA PRO A 202 -19.04 3.10 32.26
C PRO A 202 -17.64 3.52 31.85
N GLY A 203 -16.68 3.47 32.77
CA GLY A 203 -15.27 3.78 32.52
C GLY A 203 -14.47 2.66 31.85
N ASN A 204 -15.06 1.49 31.59
CA ASN A 204 -14.37 0.39 30.93
C ASN A 204 -14.37 0.59 29.41
N LEU A 205 -13.31 1.17 28.86
CA LEU A 205 -13.17 1.46 27.43
C LEU A 205 -13.22 0.20 26.54
N LYS A 206 -12.92 -1.00 27.09
CA LYS A 206 -13.01 -2.27 26.35
C LYS A 206 -14.44 -2.64 25.95
N ASP A 207 -15.44 -2.07 26.62
CA ASP A 207 -16.85 -2.29 26.28
C ASP A 207 -17.37 -1.28 25.26
N TRP A 208 -16.54 -0.31 24.88
CA TRP A 208 -16.95 0.78 24.02
C TRP A 208 -16.89 0.38 22.54
N ARG A 209 -17.90 0.86 21.80
CA ARG A 209 -17.99 0.79 20.35
C ARG A 209 -18.41 2.15 19.84
N GLY A 210 -17.87 2.60 18.72
CA GLY A 210 -18.25 3.89 18.19
C GLY A 210 -17.27 4.42 17.18
N GLN A 211 -17.34 5.71 16.97
CA GLN A 211 -16.54 6.41 15.97
C GLN A 211 -15.72 7.52 16.62
N ALA A 212 -14.50 7.69 16.14
CA ALA A 212 -13.64 8.81 16.48
C ALA A 212 -13.24 9.58 15.23
N PHE A 213 -13.07 10.87 15.38
CA PHE A 213 -12.59 11.79 14.35
C PHE A 213 -11.50 12.67 14.92
N ALA A 214 -10.44 12.90 14.15
CA ALA A 214 -9.38 13.85 14.49
C ALA A 214 -9.09 14.77 13.29
N HIS A 215 -8.90 16.06 13.56
CA HIS A 215 -8.51 17.05 12.57
C HIS A 215 -7.33 17.88 13.06
N PHE A 216 -6.24 17.76 12.37
CA PHE A 216 -5.01 18.53 12.56
C PHE A 216 -4.82 19.45 11.35
N PRO A 217 -5.13 20.75 11.45
CA PRO A 217 -4.94 21.71 10.34
C PRO A 217 -3.49 21.79 9.88
N ARG A 218 -2.58 21.74 10.83
CA ARG A 218 -1.13 21.60 10.64
C ARG A 218 -0.54 20.80 11.80
N VAL A 219 0.25 19.80 11.47
CA VAL A 219 0.97 18.94 12.43
C VAL A 219 2.37 18.63 11.90
N ASP A 220 3.37 18.67 12.77
CA ASP A 220 4.68 18.08 12.53
C ASP A 220 4.72 16.69 13.18
N VAL A 221 4.67 15.65 12.33
CA VAL A 221 4.56 14.26 12.80
C VAL A 221 5.85 13.72 13.42
N SER A 222 7.00 14.39 13.20
CA SER A 222 8.29 13.98 13.77
C SER A 222 8.29 14.01 15.29
N HIS A 223 7.55 14.95 15.87
CA HIS A 223 7.41 15.08 17.31
C HIS A 223 6.52 14.01 17.93
N LEU A 224 5.56 13.42 17.16
CA LEU A 224 4.67 12.39 17.67
C LEU A 224 5.41 11.11 18.11
N ARG A 225 6.53 10.76 17.44
CA ARG A 225 7.31 9.56 17.76
C ARG A 225 7.82 9.52 19.20
N GLN A 226 8.01 10.68 19.82
CA GLN A 226 8.49 10.81 21.20
C GLN A 226 7.42 10.42 22.22
N HIS A 227 6.14 10.41 21.82
CA HIS A 227 5.01 10.19 22.72
C HIS A 227 4.12 9.01 22.31
N VAL A 228 4.07 8.67 21.01
CA VAL A 228 3.20 7.62 20.46
C VAL A 228 4.02 6.61 19.65
N ARG A 229 3.84 5.32 19.93
CA ARG A 229 4.38 4.24 19.10
C ARG A 229 3.37 3.92 18.00
N LEU A 230 3.70 4.28 16.77
CA LEU A 230 2.83 4.08 15.60
C LEU A 230 3.10 2.75 14.86
N GLY A 231 3.98 1.88 15.38
CA GLY A 231 4.42 0.67 14.67
C GLY A 231 5.33 0.92 13.47
N VAL A 232 5.54 2.19 13.12
CA VAL A 232 6.45 2.69 12.09
C VAL A 232 7.27 3.84 12.64
N ASP A 233 8.49 4.00 12.15
CA ASP A 233 9.41 5.06 12.60
C ASP A 233 9.20 6.30 11.72
N LEU A 234 8.40 7.26 12.20
CA LEU A 234 8.19 8.55 11.52
C LEU A 234 9.35 9.48 11.81
N LEU A 235 10.20 9.71 10.82
CA LEU A 235 11.42 10.54 10.96
C LEU A 235 11.12 12.03 10.75
N SER A 236 10.27 12.36 9.79
CA SER A 236 9.84 13.72 9.49
C SER A 236 8.49 13.74 8.78
N GLY A 237 7.88 14.91 8.70
CA GLY A 237 6.66 15.18 7.95
C GLY A 237 5.82 16.28 8.59
N GLN A 238 5.30 17.17 7.78
CA GLN A 238 4.44 18.25 8.24
C GLN A 238 3.29 18.50 7.28
N GLY A 239 2.14 18.92 7.80
CA GLY A 239 0.99 19.26 6.98
C GLY A 239 -0.34 19.00 7.66
N ARG A 240 -1.37 18.78 6.86
CA ARG A 240 -2.74 18.55 7.30
C ARG A 240 -3.05 17.07 7.38
N LEU A 241 -3.78 16.69 8.43
CA LEU A 241 -4.21 15.32 8.67
C LEU A 241 -5.65 15.30 9.18
N ARG A 242 -6.50 14.47 8.58
CA ARG A 242 -7.83 14.12 9.09
C ARG A 242 -7.94 12.63 9.24
N LEU A 243 -8.43 12.18 10.39
CA LEU A 243 -8.54 10.76 10.72
C LEU A 243 -9.98 10.44 11.08
N TRP A 244 -10.49 9.35 10.57
CA TRP A 244 -11.73 8.72 10.99
C TRP A 244 -11.40 7.31 11.45
N SER A 245 -11.99 6.89 12.53
CA SER A 245 -11.72 5.57 13.12
C SER A 245 -12.98 4.97 13.69
N ASP A 246 -13.24 3.72 13.35
CA ASP A 246 -14.24 2.89 14.03
C ASP A 246 -13.56 2.09 15.12
N ILE A 247 -14.10 2.18 16.31
CA ILE A 247 -13.62 1.47 17.50
C ILE A 247 -14.62 0.37 17.85
N ALA A 248 -14.15 -0.83 18.07
CA ALA A 248 -14.93 -1.96 18.52
C ALA A 248 -14.21 -2.66 19.68
N LYS A 249 -14.91 -2.87 20.79
CA LYS A 249 -14.33 -3.45 22.03
C LYS A 249 -13.10 -2.68 22.54
N GLY A 250 -13.10 -1.36 22.39
CA GLY A 250 -11.98 -0.49 22.77
C GLY A 250 -10.74 -0.58 21.86
N GLU A 251 -10.80 -1.34 20.79
CA GLU A 251 -9.71 -1.52 19.82
C GLU A 251 -10.08 -0.91 18.46
N TRP A 252 -9.07 -0.56 17.70
CA TRP A 252 -9.25 -0.06 16.34
C TRP A 252 -9.75 -1.19 15.42
N ALA A 253 -10.86 -0.96 14.73
CA ALA A 253 -11.47 -1.91 13.80
C ALA A 253 -11.32 -1.48 12.34
N SER A 254 -11.56 -0.21 12.05
CA SER A 254 -11.39 0.37 10.71
C SER A 254 -11.13 1.86 10.81
N GLY A 255 -10.65 2.44 9.70
CA GLY A 255 -10.47 3.88 9.64
C GLY A 255 -10.02 4.38 8.28
N ALA A 256 -10.02 5.70 8.16
CA ALA A 256 -9.52 6.41 7.00
C ALA A 256 -8.70 7.63 7.44
N ALA A 257 -7.70 7.96 6.65
CA ALA A 257 -6.86 9.13 6.82
C ALA A 257 -6.83 9.95 5.52
N ASP A 258 -7.23 11.22 5.58
CA ASP A 258 -6.92 12.19 4.53
C ASP A 258 -5.59 12.84 4.85
N LEU A 259 -4.66 12.72 3.93
CA LEU A 259 -3.29 13.19 4.03
C LEU A 259 -3.07 14.38 3.10
N ASP A 260 -2.35 15.39 3.59
CA ASP A 260 -1.78 16.47 2.78
C ASP A 260 -0.50 16.91 3.50
N LEU A 261 0.57 16.12 3.28
CA LEU A 261 1.81 16.20 4.03
C LEU A 261 2.99 16.49 3.11
N GLN A 262 3.99 17.16 3.63
CA GLN A 262 5.24 17.52 2.96
C GLN A 262 6.45 17.04 3.76
N ALA A 263 7.57 16.82 3.06
CA ALA A 263 8.85 16.39 3.64
C ALA A 263 8.71 15.16 4.55
N VAL A 264 7.89 14.20 4.13
CA VAL A 264 7.62 12.98 4.89
C VAL A 264 8.77 12.00 4.73
N SER A 265 9.28 11.49 5.84
CA SER A 265 10.21 10.38 5.88
C SER A 265 9.76 9.37 6.92
N LEU A 266 9.58 8.12 6.53
CA LEU A 266 9.16 7.06 7.41
C LEU A 266 9.97 5.78 7.15
N ARG A 267 10.23 5.02 8.22
CA ARG A 267 10.91 3.73 8.16
C ARG A 267 10.01 2.64 8.74
N LEU A 268 9.75 1.61 7.94
CA LEU A 268 8.83 0.53 8.32
C LEU A 268 9.49 -0.53 9.22
N LYS A 269 10.79 -0.76 9.03
CA LYS A 269 11.64 -1.61 9.87
C LYS A 269 13.05 -1.04 9.96
N PRO A 270 13.80 -1.30 11.04
CA PRO A 270 15.17 -0.78 11.21
C PRO A 270 16.13 -1.14 10.09
N GLU A 271 15.95 -2.32 9.47
CA GLU A 271 16.82 -2.84 8.40
C GLU A 271 16.50 -2.25 7.03
N LEU A 272 15.34 -1.60 6.87
CA LEU A 272 14.90 -1.04 5.60
C LEU A 272 15.33 0.41 5.42
N GLN A 273 15.53 0.82 4.18
CA GLN A 273 15.74 2.22 3.84
C GLN A 273 14.46 3.03 4.13
N PRO A 274 14.58 4.30 4.57
CA PRO A 274 13.43 5.16 4.75
C PRO A 274 12.68 5.37 3.43
N LEU A 275 11.36 5.43 3.51
CA LEU A 275 10.49 5.94 2.46
C LEU A 275 10.42 7.47 2.60
N GLY A 276 10.91 8.19 1.60
CA GLY A 276 10.89 9.64 1.55
C GLY A 276 9.89 10.18 0.52
N PHE A 277 9.12 11.19 0.91
CA PHE A 277 8.18 11.89 0.04
C PHE A 277 8.36 13.40 0.20
N GLN A 278 8.59 14.09 -0.89
CA GLN A 278 8.56 15.57 -0.90
C GLN A 278 7.16 16.06 -0.61
N GLN A 279 6.16 15.40 -1.18
CA GLN A 279 4.75 15.64 -0.96
C GLN A 279 3.98 14.32 -1.07
N ILE A 280 2.96 14.15 -0.22
CA ILE A 280 1.98 13.06 -0.29
C ILE A 280 0.60 13.59 0.05
N SER A 281 -0.38 13.30 -0.79
CA SER A 281 -1.77 13.70 -0.60
C SER A 281 -2.73 12.62 -1.07
N GLY A 282 -3.92 12.59 -0.50
CA GLY A 282 -4.97 11.60 -0.82
C GLY A 282 -5.54 10.93 0.41
N ARG A 283 -6.30 9.85 0.19
CA ARG A 283 -6.92 9.08 1.26
C ARG A 283 -6.33 7.68 1.34
N VAL A 284 -6.03 7.25 2.55
CA VAL A 284 -5.69 5.87 2.89
C VAL A 284 -6.74 5.35 3.85
N SER A 285 -7.26 4.14 3.60
CA SER A 285 -8.26 3.49 4.46
C SER A 285 -7.78 2.10 4.83
N GLY A 286 -8.11 1.67 6.05
CA GLY A 286 -7.75 0.35 6.54
C GLY A 286 -8.89 -0.28 7.33
N HIS A 287 -8.94 -1.60 7.32
CA HIS A 287 -9.82 -2.41 8.16
C HIS A 287 -9.02 -3.58 8.71
N GLN A 288 -9.27 -3.91 9.96
CA GLN A 288 -8.72 -5.09 10.62
C GLN A 288 -9.81 -5.80 11.38
N GLY A 289 -10.23 -6.97 10.87
CA GLY A 289 -11.08 -7.91 11.56
C GLY A 289 -10.26 -8.96 12.33
N GLU A 290 -10.93 -9.92 12.92
CA GLU A 290 -10.29 -11.01 13.66
C GLU A 290 -9.46 -11.93 12.71
N HIS A 291 -9.94 -12.12 11.47
CA HIS A 291 -9.34 -13.04 10.50
C HIS A 291 -9.15 -12.43 9.12
N ASP A 292 -9.44 -11.16 8.95
CA ASP A 292 -9.30 -10.44 7.69
C ASP A 292 -8.74 -9.03 7.90
N TRP A 293 -8.09 -8.52 6.87
CA TRP A 293 -7.65 -7.14 6.83
C TRP A 293 -7.77 -6.58 5.40
N SER A 294 -7.92 -5.29 5.31
CA SER A 294 -7.85 -4.60 4.02
C SER A 294 -7.19 -3.24 4.15
N VAL A 295 -6.52 -2.84 3.08
CA VAL A 295 -5.94 -1.50 2.90
C VAL A 295 -6.34 -1.00 1.53
N SER A 296 -6.75 0.26 1.44
CA SER A 296 -7.06 0.89 0.16
C SER A 296 -6.62 2.34 0.13
N THR A 297 -6.30 2.82 -1.07
CA THR A 297 -5.97 4.21 -1.34
C THR A 297 -6.98 4.82 -2.30
N GLN A 298 -7.26 6.10 -2.16
CA GLN A 298 -8.11 6.86 -3.07
C GLN A 298 -7.42 8.16 -3.42
N GLN A 299 -7.17 8.38 -4.72
CA GLN A 299 -6.51 9.56 -5.23
C GLN A 299 -5.17 9.86 -4.51
N LEU A 300 -4.47 8.79 -4.11
CA LEU A 300 -3.19 8.94 -3.44
C LEU A 300 -2.15 9.41 -4.46
N ALA A 301 -1.72 10.66 -4.33
CA ALA A 301 -0.68 11.25 -5.14
C ALA A 301 0.55 11.54 -4.28
N PHE A 302 1.75 11.31 -4.81
CA PHE A 302 2.98 11.68 -4.13
C PHE A 302 4.11 12.00 -5.11
N VAL A 303 5.08 12.76 -4.60
CA VAL A 303 6.39 12.92 -5.21
C VAL A 303 7.41 12.35 -4.24
N SER A 304 8.17 11.34 -4.67
CA SER A 304 9.20 10.73 -3.82
C SER A 304 10.38 11.69 -3.60
N ASP A 305 11.25 11.38 -2.65
CA ASP A 305 12.52 12.09 -2.40
C ASP A 305 13.46 12.05 -3.63
N GLN A 306 13.32 11.05 -4.49
CA GLN A 306 14.06 10.90 -5.74
C GLN A 306 13.40 11.61 -6.93
N GLY A 307 12.28 12.32 -6.72
CA GLY A 307 11.55 13.03 -7.76
C GLY A 307 10.61 12.18 -8.60
N LEU A 308 10.39 10.91 -8.24
CA LEU A 308 9.36 10.09 -8.90
C LEU A 308 7.97 10.59 -8.53
N THR A 309 7.13 10.76 -9.52
CA THR A 309 5.76 11.25 -9.34
C THR A 309 4.75 10.11 -9.50
N TRP A 310 3.92 9.93 -8.48
CA TRP A 310 2.74 9.08 -8.55
C TRP A 310 1.50 9.97 -8.68
N PRO A 311 0.75 9.88 -9.79
CA PRO A 311 -0.23 10.92 -10.15
C PRO A 311 -1.61 10.79 -9.49
N GLY A 312 -1.84 9.80 -8.63
CA GLY A 312 -3.13 9.65 -7.95
C GLY A 312 -3.85 8.32 -8.18
N GLY A 313 -3.11 7.25 -8.41
CA GLY A 313 -3.65 5.89 -8.60
C GLY A 313 -4.34 5.32 -7.36
N ASN A 314 -5.28 4.41 -7.60
CA ASN A 314 -6.01 3.70 -6.56
C ASN A 314 -5.47 2.28 -6.41
N VAL A 315 -5.23 1.86 -5.17
CA VAL A 315 -4.83 0.49 -4.84
C VAL A 315 -5.73 -0.03 -3.72
N SER A 316 -6.18 -1.27 -3.84
CA SER A 316 -6.92 -1.97 -2.79
C SER A 316 -6.37 -3.38 -2.63
N VAL A 317 -6.05 -3.74 -1.41
CA VAL A 317 -5.61 -5.08 -1.02
C VAL A 317 -6.54 -5.59 0.07
N LYS A 318 -7.08 -6.79 -0.13
CA LYS A 318 -7.91 -7.50 0.87
C LYS A 318 -7.34 -8.89 1.07
N TYR A 319 -7.27 -9.33 2.29
CA TYR A 319 -6.80 -10.66 2.64
C TYR A 319 -7.62 -11.23 3.79
N SER A 320 -8.07 -12.48 3.63
CA SER A 320 -8.76 -13.26 4.66
C SER A 320 -7.95 -14.52 4.96
N GLN A 321 -7.73 -14.78 6.24
CA GLN A 321 -7.02 -15.98 6.69
C GLN A 321 -7.88 -17.23 6.52
N ALA A 322 -7.23 -18.38 6.48
CA ALA A 322 -7.91 -19.67 6.45
C ALA A 322 -8.73 -19.89 7.73
N GLN A 323 -9.98 -20.39 7.57
CA GLN A 323 -10.86 -20.73 8.69
C GLN A 323 -11.53 -22.08 8.44
N GLY A 324 -11.32 -23.05 9.32
CA GLY A 324 -11.90 -24.37 9.18
C GLY A 324 -11.55 -25.01 7.83
N SER A 325 -12.56 -25.24 6.99
CA SER A 325 -12.40 -25.78 5.63
C SER A 325 -12.21 -24.71 4.54
N GLN A 326 -12.30 -23.42 4.88
CA GLN A 326 -12.10 -22.33 3.92
C GLN A 326 -10.62 -21.99 3.81
N HIS A 327 -10.09 -21.97 2.58
CA HIS A 327 -8.73 -21.50 2.31
C HIS A 327 -8.59 -19.99 2.52
N ALA A 328 -7.38 -19.54 2.80
CA ALA A 328 -7.06 -18.13 2.76
C ALA A 328 -7.39 -17.55 1.37
N LYS A 329 -7.84 -16.30 1.32
CA LYS A 329 -8.19 -15.60 0.08
C LYS A 329 -7.56 -14.22 0.04
N GLY A 330 -7.09 -13.84 -1.13
CA GLY A 330 -6.59 -12.50 -1.36
C GLY A 330 -7.17 -11.87 -2.61
N LEU A 331 -7.26 -10.54 -2.60
CA LEU A 331 -7.67 -9.71 -3.72
C LEU A 331 -6.80 -8.47 -3.76
N VAL A 332 -6.16 -8.22 -4.90
CA VAL A 332 -5.47 -6.96 -5.21
C VAL A 332 -6.17 -6.33 -6.40
N GLN A 333 -6.50 -5.06 -6.27
CA GLN A 333 -7.03 -4.23 -7.34
C GLN A 333 -6.22 -2.95 -7.43
N GLY A 334 -5.99 -2.48 -8.64
CA GLY A 334 -5.26 -1.25 -8.86
C GLY A 334 -5.71 -0.54 -10.13
N GLU A 335 -5.70 0.80 -10.10
CA GLU A 335 -6.05 1.65 -11.22
C GLU A 335 -5.05 2.80 -11.30
N GLN A 336 -4.62 3.12 -12.52
CA GLN A 336 -3.69 4.23 -12.81
C GLN A 336 -2.38 4.14 -12.01
N LEU A 337 -1.71 2.97 -12.06
CA LEU A 337 -0.49 2.72 -11.32
C LEU A 337 0.74 3.00 -12.19
N ASP A 338 1.69 3.76 -11.68
CA ASP A 338 3.03 3.89 -12.24
C ASP A 338 3.93 2.76 -11.71
N LEU A 339 4.42 1.89 -12.60
CA LEU A 339 5.18 0.69 -12.22
C LEU A 339 6.55 1.02 -11.64
N GLN A 340 7.20 2.10 -12.10
CA GLN A 340 8.50 2.51 -11.58
C GLN A 340 8.36 3.03 -10.14
N ALA A 341 7.39 3.92 -9.89
CA ALA A 341 7.11 4.42 -8.55
C ALA A 341 6.65 3.31 -7.60
N LEU A 342 5.82 2.37 -8.11
CA LEU A 342 5.37 1.22 -7.32
C LEU A 342 6.54 0.30 -6.93
N ARG A 343 7.45 0.02 -7.85
CA ARG A 343 8.67 -0.76 -7.59
C ARG A 343 9.55 -0.07 -6.54
N ASP A 344 9.73 1.22 -6.63
CA ASP A 344 10.56 2.02 -5.73
C ASP A 344 10.01 2.00 -4.30
N VAL A 345 8.69 2.10 -4.15
CA VAL A 345 8.01 1.92 -2.88
C VAL A 345 8.14 0.48 -2.39
N ALA A 346 7.88 -0.51 -3.26
CA ALA A 346 7.90 -1.93 -2.91
C ALA A 346 9.26 -2.40 -2.38
N LEU A 347 10.37 -1.91 -2.94
CA LEU A 347 11.73 -2.20 -2.46
C LEU A 347 11.99 -1.72 -1.02
N ARG A 348 11.20 -0.78 -0.51
CA ARG A 348 11.29 -0.24 0.86
C ARG A 348 10.23 -0.82 1.79
N LEU A 349 9.34 -1.70 1.28
CA LEU A 349 8.37 -2.43 2.09
C LEU A 349 9.00 -3.69 2.70
N PRO A 350 8.48 -4.19 3.85
CA PRO A 350 8.95 -5.41 4.50
C PRO A 350 8.45 -6.67 3.78
N LEU A 351 8.76 -6.78 2.49
CA LEU A 351 8.42 -7.93 1.66
C LEU A 351 9.39 -9.10 1.90
N PRO A 352 8.99 -10.34 1.64
CA PRO A 352 9.90 -11.48 1.63
C PRO A 352 11.07 -11.28 0.64
N GLU A 353 12.26 -11.82 0.98
CA GLU A 353 13.51 -11.60 0.23
C GLU A 353 13.41 -12.00 -1.26
N HIS A 354 12.68 -13.07 -1.56
CA HIS A 354 12.48 -13.52 -2.94
C HIS A 354 11.70 -12.49 -3.80
N TRP A 355 10.84 -11.64 -3.21
CA TRP A 355 10.19 -10.54 -3.93
C TRP A 355 11.17 -9.39 -4.19
N HIS A 356 12.00 -9.03 -3.20
CA HIS A 356 13.06 -8.03 -3.42
C HIS A 356 14.02 -8.46 -4.52
N ALA A 357 14.44 -9.73 -4.55
CA ALA A 357 15.28 -10.26 -5.62
C ALA A 357 14.62 -10.10 -7.00
N ARG A 358 13.35 -10.51 -7.13
CA ARG A 358 12.61 -10.37 -8.41
C ARG A 358 12.42 -8.92 -8.86
N LEU A 359 12.15 -8.01 -7.93
CA LEU A 359 12.01 -6.58 -8.23
C LEU A 359 13.35 -5.94 -8.66
N ASN A 360 14.47 -6.48 -8.18
CA ASN A 360 15.81 -6.03 -8.58
C ASN A 360 16.24 -6.63 -9.93
N ASP A 361 15.85 -7.88 -10.23
CA ASP A 361 16.25 -8.59 -11.45
C ASP A 361 15.57 -8.04 -12.71
N HIS A 362 14.39 -7.44 -12.57
CA HIS A 362 13.61 -6.90 -13.68
C HIS A 362 13.29 -5.42 -13.50
N ALA A 363 13.82 -4.59 -14.40
CA ALA A 363 13.40 -3.20 -14.51
C ALA A 363 12.11 -3.15 -15.34
N VAL A 364 10.97 -2.99 -14.67
CA VAL A 364 9.67 -2.83 -15.32
C VAL A 364 9.20 -1.39 -15.12
N GLU A 365 8.91 -0.72 -16.23
CA GLU A 365 8.40 0.65 -16.29
C GLU A 365 7.11 0.67 -17.12
N GLY A 366 6.27 1.67 -16.92
CA GLY A 366 5.01 1.84 -17.63
C GLY A 366 3.85 2.13 -16.70
N GLN A 367 2.67 2.26 -17.27
CA GLN A 367 1.46 2.59 -16.52
C GLN A 367 0.45 1.46 -16.60
N VAL A 368 0.00 0.97 -15.46
CA VAL A 368 -1.11 0.01 -15.36
C VAL A 368 -2.40 0.80 -15.26
N ARG A 369 -3.28 0.65 -16.24
CA ARG A 369 -4.62 1.27 -16.26
C ARG A 369 -5.58 0.55 -15.33
N ALA A 370 -5.52 -0.79 -15.34
CA ALA A 370 -6.31 -1.64 -14.47
C ALA A 370 -5.55 -2.93 -14.13
N LEU A 371 -5.61 -3.31 -12.86
CA LEU A 371 -5.09 -4.57 -12.33
C LEU A 371 -6.14 -5.18 -11.42
N ARG A 372 -6.40 -6.47 -11.60
CA ARG A 372 -7.16 -7.28 -10.66
C ARG A 372 -6.49 -8.64 -10.54
N LEU A 373 -6.14 -9.02 -9.31
CA LEU A 373 -5.59 -10.34 -8.99
C LEU A 373 -6.32 -10.89 -7.78
N GLN A 374 -6.90 -12.06 -7.91
CA GLN A 374 -7.51 -12.79 -6.80
C GLN A 374 -6.90 -14.18 -6.70
N TRP A 375 -6.77 -14.68 -5.47
CA TRP A 375 -6.19 -16.00 -5.24
C TRP A 375 -6.79 -16.68 -4.01
N GLU A 376 -6.64 -17.99 -3.98
CA GLU A 376 -6.91 -18.85 -2.84
C GLU A 376 -5.63 -19.54 -2.39
N GLY A 377 -5.47 -19.69 -1.09
CA GLY A 377 -4.25 -20.18 -0.45
C GLY A 377 -3.37 -19.06 0.12
N PRO A 378 -2.27 -19.40 0.80
CA PRO A 378 -1.30 -18.41 1.27
C PRO A 378 -0.72 -17.60 0.12
N ALA A 379 -0.36 -16.32 0.37
CA ALA A 379 0.14 -15.42 -0.67
C ALA A 379 1.47 -15.89 -1.31
N ASP A 380 2.25 -16.66 -0.59
CA ASP A 380 3.52 -17.27 -1.03
C ASP A 380 3.36 -18.65 -1.70
N ALA A 381 2.18 -19.28 -1.56
CA ALA A 381 1.85 -20.60 -2.09
C ALA A 381 0.40 -20.64 -2.63
N MET A 382 0.10 -19.77 -3.60
CA MET A 382 -1.23 -19.68 -4.21
C MET A 382 -1.64 -20.99 -4.87
N GLN A 383 -2.76 -21.55 -4.44
CA GLN A 383 -3.30 -22.81 -4.98
C GLN A 383 -4.13 -22.57 -6.24
N GLN A 384 -4.97 -21.54 -6.20
CA GLN A 384 -5.74 -21.04 -7.34
C GLN A 384 -5.55 -19.55 -7.44
N TYR A 385 -5.41 -19.05 -8.65
CA TYR A 385 -5.38 -17.62 -8.91
C TYR A 385 -5.97 -17.30 -10.26
N GLN A 386 -6.52 -16.11 -10.36
CA GLN A 386 -6.90 -15.50 -11.62
C GLN A 386 -6.63 -14.00 -11.57
N GLY A 387 -6.20 -13.47 -12.69
CA GLY A 387 -5.89 -12.05 -12.80
C GLY A 387 -6.19 -11.49 -14.17
N GLU A 388 -6.35 -10.19 -14.19
CA GLU A 388 -6.43 -9.37 -15.39
C GLU A 388 -5.57 -8.13 -15.20
N ILE A 389 -4.90 -7.73 -16.26
CA ILE A 389 -4.07 -6.54 -16.31
C ILE A 389 -4.23 -5.84 -17.66
N ASP A 390 -4.35 -4.53 -17.60
CA ASP A 390 -4.26 -3.62 -18.74
C ASP A 390 -3.16 -2.61 -18.46
N ALA A 391 -2.11 -2.60 -19.28
CA ALA A 391 -0.93 -1.75 -19.08
C ALA A 391 -0.50 -1.08 -20.39
N ASP A 392 -0.01 0.13 -20.27
CA ASP A 392 0.41 0.97 -21.39
C ASP A 392 1.85 1.46 -21.23
N GLN A 393 2.50 1.81 -22.34
CA GLN A 393 3.89 2.29 -22.35
C GLN A 393 4.86 1.34 -21.64
N LEU A 394 4.54 0.04 -21.67
CA LEU A 394 5.31 -0.95 -20.93
C LEU A 394 6.73 -1.07 -21.48
N ARG A 395 7.70 -1.02 -20.58
CA ARG A 395 9.11 -1.30 -20.84
C ARG A 395 9.59 -2.37 -19.87
N ILE A 396 10.11 -3.45 -20.42
CA ILE A 396 10.69 -4.54 -19.65
C ILE A 396 12.13 -4.72 -20.13
N GLN A 397 13.08 -4.52 -19.24
CA GLN A 397 14.50 -4.77 -19.50
C GLN A 397 15.01 -5.81 -18.50
N ASN A 398 15.74 -6.80 -19.00
CA ASN A 398 16.48 -7.70 -18.14
C ASN A 398 17.71 -6.97 -17.61
N VAL A 399 17.88 -6.96 -16.29
CA VAL A 399 19.10 -6.44 -15.69
C VAL A 399 20.24 -7.43 -15.97
N ALA A 400 21.39 -6.94 -16.37
CA ALA A 400 22.52 -7.75 -16.85
C ALA A 400 23.04 -8.80 -15.84
N ALA A 401 22.70 -8.65 -14.55
CA ALA A 401 23.05 -9.59 -13.48
C ALA A 401 22.09 -10.79 -13.37
N SER A 402 20.95 -10.76 -14.05
CA SER A 402 19.94 -11.83 -13.99
C SER A 402 20.32 -12.99 -14.92
N ASN A 403 20.34 -14.20 -14.38
CA ASN A 403 20.48 -15.43 -15.18
C ASN A 403 19.21 -15.77 -16.01
N MET A 404 18.13 -15.02 -15.86
CA MET A 404 16.89 -15.17 -16.60
C MET A 404 16.92 -14.36 -17.90
N ARG A 405 17.14 -15.04 -19.03
CA ARG A 405 17.10 -14.48 -20.38
C ARG A 405 15.66 -14.47 -20.91
N GLY A 406 14.81 -13.63 -20.33
CA GLY A 406 13.45 -13.41 -20.83
C GLY A 406 13.40 -12.36 -21.96
N PRO A 407 12.28 -12.26 -22.70
CA PRO A 407 12.08 -11.21 -23.68
C PRO A 407 12.06 -9.82 -23.05
N GLY A 408 12.71 -8.85 -23.69
CA GLY A 408 12.59 -7.43 -23.40
C GLY A 408 11.69 -6.74 -24.41
N LEU A 409 11.06 -5.65 -23.98
CA LEU A 409 10.20 -4.84 -24.87
C LEU A 409 10.14 -3.39 -24.38
N GLN A 410 9.79 -2.49 -25.30
CA GLN A 410 9.52 -1.08 -25.00
C GLN A 410 8.39 -0.55 -25.85
N GLY A 411 7.53 0.28 -25.24
CA GLY A 411 6.41 0.94 -25.92
C GLY A 411 5.21 0.03 -26.13
N ALA A 412 5.06 -1.01 -25.31
CA ALA A 412 3.99 -1.98 -25.45
C ALA A 412 2.72 -1.57 -24.69
N HIS A 413 1.57 -1.79 -25.31
CA HIS A 413 0.28 -1.90 -24.66
C HIS A 413 -0.09 -3.38 -24.52
N ILE A 414 -0.42 -3.79 -23.32
CA ILE A 414 -0.74 -5.19 -22.97
C ILE A 414 -2.11 -5.24 -22.28
N SER A 415 -2.98 -6.12 -22.77
CA SER A 415 -4.19 -6.53 -22.07
C SER A 415 -4.16 -8.05 -21.89
N ALA A 416 -4.15 -8.52 -20.65
CA ALA A 416 -4.00 -9.94 -20.33
C ALA A 416 -5.00 -10.42 -19.30
N GLN A 417 -5.45 -11.66 -19.48
CA GLN A 417 -6.20 -12.43 -18.50
C GLN A 417 -5.49 -13.76 -18.27
N PHE A 418 -5.27 -14.12 -17.02
CA PHE A 418 -4.48 -15.30 -16.69
C PHE A 418 -4.99 -16.00 -15.43
N SER A 419 -4.68 -17.27 -15.34
CA SER A 419 -4.99 -18.13 -14.21
C SER A 419 -3.93 -19.23 -14.07
N GLN A 420 -4.03 -20.06 -13.04
CA GLN A 420 -3.18 -21.25 -12.86
C GLN A 420 -3.33 -22.28 -13.99
N ARG A 421 -4.34 -22.16 -14.86
CA ARG A 421 -4.57 -23.07 -16.00
C ARG A 421 -4.06 -22.51 -17.34
N GLY A 422 -3.64 -21.25 -17.36
CA GLY A 422 -3.20 -20.56 -18.55
C GLY A 422 -3.83 -19.17 -18.68
N GLY A 423 -3.83 -18.62 -19.89
CA GLY A 423 -4.35 -17.29 -20.10
C GLY A 423 -4.37 -16.87 -21.55
N GLN A 424 -4.69 -15.60 -21.76
CA GLN A 424 -4.64 -14.91 -23.03
C GLN A 424 -4.01 -13.53 -22.86
N LEU A 425 -3.30 -13.09 -23.88
CA LEU A 425 -2.61 -11.81 -23.93
C LEU A 425 -2.85 -11.16 -25.28
N GLN A 426 -3.21 -9.90 -25.28
CA GLN A 426 -3.18 -9.01 -26.43
C GLN A 426 -2.03 -8.04 -26.27
N LEU A 427 -1.14 -7.99 -27.25
CA LEU A 427 0.01 -7.10 -27.29
C LEU A 427 -0.14 -6.16 -28.49
N LYS A 428 0.03 -4.86 -28.26
CA LYS A 428 0.09 -3.85 -29.33
C LYS A 428 1.31 -2.98 -29.11
N MET A 429 2.05 -2.73 -30.17
CA MET A 429 3.21 -1.83 -30.17
C MET A 429 3.15 -0.92 -31.40
N GLY A 430 3.56 0.33 -31.24
CA GLY A 430 3.57 1.35 -32.30
C GLY A 430 4.98 1.76 -32.72
N GLN A 431 5.10 2.95 -33.30
CA GLN A 431 6.39 3.52 -33.68
C GLN A 431 7.29 3.73 -32.45
N ASP A 432 8.60 3.74 -32.66
CA ASP A 432 9.63 3.91 -31.61
C ASP A 432 9.66 2.79 -30.56
N SER A 433 9.06 1.65 -30.89
CA SER A 433 9.06 0.46 -30.04
C SER A 433 10.16 -0.53 -30.47
N TRP A 434 10.57 -1.36 -29.55
CA TRP A 434 11.49 -2.47 -29.83
C TRP A 434 11.12 -3.73 -29.06
N LEU A 435 11.50 -4.87 -29.64
CA LEU A 435 11.36 -6.19 -29.03
C LEU A 435 12.75 -6.86 -29.02
N SER A 436 13.13 -7.40 -27.87
CA SER A 436 14.37 -8.15 -27.67
C SER A 436 14.05 -9.56 -27.23
N TRP A 437 14.73 -10.54 -27.80
CA TRP A 437 14.61 -11.92 -27.37
C TRP A 437 15.99 -12.59 -27.28
N PRO A 438 16.72 -12.33 -26.18
CA PRO A 438 18.03 -12.92 -25.97
C PRO A 438 17.97 -14.45 -26.00
N GLY A 439 18.84 -15.08 -26.79
CA GLY A 439 18.86 -16.53 -26.98
C GLY A 439 17.94 -17.07 -28.08
N LEU A 440 17.05 -16.26 -28.66
CA LEU A 440 16.28 -16.61 -29.87
C LEU A 440 16.86 -15.98 -31.12
N LEU A 441 17.16 -14.68 -31.10
CA LEU A 441 17.73 -13.93 -32.21
C LEU A 441 19.18 -13.52 -31.93
N GLU A 442 19.95 -13.30 -32.99
CA GLU A 442 21.36 -12.86 -32.88
C GLU A 442 21.47 -11.38 -32.52
N GLU A 443 20.49 -10.57 -32.94
CA GLU A 443 20.45 -9.17 -32.61
C GLU A 443 19.78 -8.92 -31.24
N ASP A 444 20.34 -7.96 -30.51
CA ASP A 444 19.87 -7.62 -29.17
C ASP A 444 18.42 -7.08 -29.18
N ALA A 445 18.04 -6.33 -30.23
CA ALA A 445 16.69 -5.77 -30.36
C ALA A 445 16.28 -5.59 -31.81
N VAL A 446 15.00 -5.83 -32.09
CA VAL A 446 14.33 -5.56 -33.37
C VAL A 446 13.41 -4.37 -33.19
N THR A 447 13.59 -3.34 -34.01
CA THR A 447 12.71 -2.18 -34.03
C THR A 447 11.34 -2.55 -34.59
N VAL A 448 10.29 -1.94 -34.05
CA VAL A 448 8.91 -2.19 -34.41
C VAL A 448 8.25 -0.86 -34.80
N GLN A 449 7.60 -0.82 -35.96
CA GLN A 449 6.70 0.28 -36.39
C GLN A 449 5.26 -0.03 -36.01
N GLN A 450 4.88 -1.31 -36.13
CA GLN A 450 3.59 -1.81 -35.71
C GLN A 450 3.69 -3.31 -35.39
N LEU A 451 3.22 -3.70 -34.22
CA LEU A 451 3.02 -5.09 -33.83
C LEU A 451 1.64 -5.23 -33.19
N GLN A 452 0.90 -6.22 -33.64
CA GLN A 452 -0.30 -6.70 -32.96
C GLN A 452 -0.17 -8.21 -32.80
N ALA A 453 -0.34 -8.70 -31.57
CA ALA A 453 -0.26 -10.13 -31.31
C ALA A 453 -1.31 -10.55 -30.28
N ASP A 454 -2.02 -11.63 -30.60
CA ASP A 454 -2.92 -12.36 -29.71
C ASP A 454 -2.26 -13.68 -29.33
N LEU A 455 -2.01 -13.89 -28.05
CA LEU A 455 -1.43 -15.11 -27.52
C LEU A 455 -2.42 -15.80 -26.59
N ARG A 456 -2.46 -17.14 -26.64
CA ARG A 456 -3.16 -18.00 -25.69
C ARG A 456 -2.21 -19.09 -25.24
N TRP A 457 -2.16 -19.35 -23.94
CA TRP A 457 -1.34 -20.41 -23.39
C TRP A 457 -2.12 -21.26 -22.41
N GLN A 458 -1.70 -22.50 -22.28
CA GLN A 458 -2.23 -23.45 -21.33
C GLN A 458 -1.11 -23.96 -20.43
N LEU A 459 -1.42 -24.10 -19.15
CA LEU A 459 -0.51 -24.62 -18.13
C LEU A 459 -1.05 -25.96 -17.60
N GLN A 460 -0.14 -26.90 -17.38
CA GLN A 460 -0.40 -28.13 -16.64
C GLN A 460 0.50 -28.11 -15.39
N GLY A 461 -0.12 -27.81 -14.24
CA GLY A 461 0.64 -27.40 -13.06
C GLY A 461 1.37 -26.09 -13.31
N GLN A 462 2.70 -26.08 -13.17
CA GLN A 462 3.56 -24.92 -13.47
C GLN A 462 4.25 -24.98 -14.84
N GLN A 463 3.99 -26.03 -15.61
CA GLN A 463 4.63 -26.24 -16.90
C GLN A 463 3.74 -25.75 -18.05
N LEU A 464 4.37 -25.08 -19.03
CA LEU A 464 3.73 -24.66 -20.25
C LEU A 464 3.35 -25.87 -21.09
N ASN A 465 2.06 -26.08 -21.38
CA ASN A 465 1.54 -27.24 -22.11
C ASN A 465 1.18 -26.92 -23.57
N ALA A 466 0.77 -25.69 -23.85
CA ALA A 466 0.51 -25.23 -25.22
C ALA A 466 0.58 -23.71 -25.31
N VAL A 467 1.03 -23.20 -26.45
CA VAL A 467 0.95 -21.78 -26.81
C VAL A 467 0.35 -21.70 -28.21
N GLN A 468 -0.61 -20.80 -28.39
CA GLN A 468 -1.18 -20.42 -29.67
C GLN A 468 -1.02 -18.93 -29.87
N TRP A 469 -0.72 -18.50 -31.10
CA TRP A 469 -0.61 -17.08 -31.40
C TRP A 469 -1.15 -16.71 -32.77
N LYS A 470 -1.52 -15.44 -32.92
CA LYS A 470 -1.69 -14.73 -34.18
C LYS A 470 -0.96 -13.41 -34.02
N ALA A 471 -0.11 -13.07 -34.98
CA ALA A 471 0.67 -11.84 -34.92
C ALA A 471 0.76 -11.17 -36.28
N GLN A 472 0.79 -9.84 -36.29
CA GLN A 472 1.07 -9.00 -37.44
C GLN A 472 2.21 -8.04 -37.06
N LEU A 473 3.28 -8.04 -37.86
CA LEU A 473 4.46 -7.24 -37.60
C LEU A 473 4.76 -6.40 -38.87
N SER A 474 5.06 -5.13 -38.64
CA SER A 474 5.60 -4.23 -39.66
C SER A 474 6.76 -3.43 -39.08
N ASN A 475 7.86 -3.40 -39.82
CA ASN A 475 9.00 -2.53 -39.58
C ASN A 475 9.69 -2.16 -40.91
N GLU A 476 10.89 -1.57 -40.83
CA GLU A 476 11.66 -1.21 -42.01
C GLU A 476 12.04 -2.42 -42.85
N ASP A 477 12.38 -3.54 -42.22
CA ASP A 477 12.91 -4.72 -42.87
C ASP A 477 11.82 -5.63 -43.46
N LEU A 478 10.66 -5.74 -42.80
CA LEU A 478 9.59 -6.64 -43.24
C LEU A 478 8.18 -6.17 -42.82
N GLN A 479 7.20 -6.70 -43.54
CA GLN A 479 5.77 -6.60 -43.22
C GLN A 479 5.14 -7.97 -43.42
N GLY A 480 4.55 -8.54 -42.36
CA GLY A 480 3.97 -9.87 -42.44
C GLY A 480 3.04 -10.20 -41.32
N GLN A 481 2.42 -11.37 -41.43
CA GLN A 481 1.56 -11.96 -40.41
C GLN A 481 1.95 -13.41 -40.16
N SER A 482 1.76 -13.87 -38.93
CA SER A 482 1.99 -15.26 -38.56
C SER A 482 0.89 -15.77 -37.64
N GLN A 483 0.64 -17.06 -37.74
CA GLN A 483 -0.18 -17.80 -36.77
C GLN A 483 0.43 -19.17 -36.53
N GLY A 484 0.24 -19.68 -35.34
CA GLY A 484 0.77 -21.01 -35.04
C GLY A 484 0.37 -21.51 -33.67
N GLN A 485 0.85 -22.69 -33.42
CA GLN A 485 0.77 -23.33 -32.10
C GLN A 485 2.06 -24.08 -31.81
N TRP A 486 2.40 -24.11 -30.55
CA TRP A 486 3.54 -24.85 -30.02
C TRP A 486 3.08 -25.66 -28.80
N GLN A 487 3.65 -26.86 -28.67
CA GLN A 487 3.43 -27.71 -27.50
C GLN A 487 4.71 -28.50 -27.18
N PRO A 488 4.99 -28.81 -25.91
CA PRO A 488 6.10 -29.65 -25.52
C PRO A 488 5.87 -31.08 -26.05
N LEU A 489 6.97 -31.77 -26.36
CA LEU A 489 6.95 -33.16 -26.76
C LEU A 489 7.96 -33.91 -25.89
N ALA A 490 7.54 -35.02 -25.26
CA ALA A 490 8.41 -35.77 -24.33
C ALA A 490 9.71 -36.28 -24.97
N SER A 491 9.72 -36.50 -26.29
CA SER A 491 10.88 -36.96 -27.08
C SER A 491 11.68 -35.82 -27.69
N SER A 492 11.35 -34.55 -27.46
CA SER A 492 11.99 -33.38 -28.07
C SER A 492 12.34 -32.33 -27.01
N GLN A 493 13.51 -31.71 -27.16
CA GLN A 493 13.91 -30.60 -26.29
C GLN A 493 13.22 -29.30 -26.66
N LEU A 494 12.95 -29.07 -27.96
CA LEU A 494 12.36 -27.85 -28.48
C LEU A 494 10.84 -27.94 -28.68
N GLY A 495 10.27 -29.15 -28.69
CA GLY A 495 8.84 -29.39 -28.83
C GLY A 495 8.33 -29.39 -30.26
N MET A 496 7.00 -29.47 -30.39
CA MET A 496 6.28 -29.55 -31.66
C MET A 496 5.77 -28.16 -32.05
N LEU A 497 6.06 -27.73 -33.26
CA LEU A 497 5.62 -26.46 -33.86
C LEU A 497 4.69 -26.71 -35.04
N ASP A 498 3.62 -25.92 -35.14
CA ASP A 498 2.80 -25.76 -36.35
C ASP A 498 2.71 -24.26 -36.66
N LEU A 499 3.50 -23.74 -37.60
CA LEU A 499 3.62 -22.33 -37.97
C LEU A 499 3.21 -22.11 -39.41
N GLN A 500 2.39 -21.10 -39.64
CA GLN A 500 2.10 -20.51 -40.92
C GLN A 500 2.42 -19.02 -40.85
N ALA A 501 3.20 -18.52 -41.81
CA ALA A 501 3.44 -17.10 -41.93
C ALA A 501 3.37 -16.63 -43.39
N GLN A 502 2.92 -15.40 -43.57
CA GLN A 502 2.86 -14.70 -44.83
C GLN A 502 3.55 -13.35 -44.69
N VAL A 503 4.62 -13.15 -45.45
CA VAL A 503 5.39 -11.90 -45.46
C VAL A 503 5.13 -11.21 -46.76
N ALA A 504 4.35 -10.14 -46.70
CA ALA A 504 3.98 -9.38 -47.90
C ALA A 504 5.21 -8.74 -48.57
N ARG A 505 6.13 -8.24 -47.75
CA ARG A 505 7.37 -7.57 -48.17
C ARG A 505 8.49 -7.84 -47.16
N ALA A 506 9.67 -8.17 -47.66
CA ALA A 506 10.87 -8.22 -46.83
C ALA A 506 12.09 -7.67 -47.62
N ASP A 507 13.01 -7.01 -46.88
CA ASP A 507 14.36 -6.70 -47.37
C ASP A 507 15.22 -7.99 -47.32
N ALA A 508 15.58 -8.49 -48.50
CA ALA A 508 16.36 -9.72 -48.60
C ALA A 508 17.71 -9.64 -47.87
N GLY A 509 18.37 -8.47 -47.92
CA GLY A 509 19.66 -8.25 -47.25
C GLY A 509 19.59 -8.19 -45.73
N LYS A 510 18.36 -8.13 -45.14
CA LYS A 510 18.12 -8.05 -43.69
C LYS A 510 17.49 -9.32 -43.11
N ILE A 511 17.17 -10.32 -43.91
CA ILE A 511 16.52 -11.56 -43.48
C ILE A 511 17.32 -12.28 -42.37
N TYR A 512 18.68 -12.23 -42.44
CA TYR A 512 19.55 -12.87 -41.45
C TYR A 512 19.24 -12.44 -40.00
N ARG A 513 18.73 -11.21 -39.78
CA ARG A 513 18.38 -10.67 -38.46
C ARG A 513 17.27 -11.47 -37.76
N TYR A 514 16.43 -12.14 -38.53
CA TYR A 514 15.27 -12.90 -38.08
C TYR A 514 15.51 -14.41 -38.00
N LEU A 515 16.74 -14.85 -38.29
CA LEU A 515 17.11 -16.26 -38.19
C LEU A 515 17.33 -16.64 -36.70
N PRO A 516 16.68 -17.72 -36.24
CA PRO A 516 16.85 -18.15 -34.85
C PRO A 516 18.27 -18.70 -34.59
N LEU A 517 18.76 -18.47 -33.37
CA LEU A 517 20.07 -19.00 -32.90
C LEU A 517 20.12 -20.52 -32.86
N GLY A 518 18.99 -21.22 -32.91
CA GLY A 518 18.91 -22.67 -33.07
C GLY A 518 19.43 -23.17 -34.41
N LEU A 519 19.52 -22.33 -35.46
CA LEU A 519 20.22 -22.66 -36.69
C LEU A 519 21.74 -22.59 -36.47
N SER A 520 22.48 -23.48 -37.17
CA SER A 520 23.93 -23.48 -37.06
C SER A 520 24.52 -22.11 -37.44
N ALA A 521 25.60 -21.73 -36.77
CA ALA A 521 26.28 -20.46 -37.03
C ALA A 521 26.74 -20.34 -38.50
N ASP A 522 27.07 -21.46 -39.15
CA ASP A 522 27.50 -21.51 -40.56
C ASP A 522 26.32 -21.16 -41.49
N VAL A 523 25.12 -21.67 -41.25
CA VAL A 523 23.93 -21.31 -42.03
C VAL A 523 23.59 -19.85 -41.85
N ARG A 524 23.61 -19.32 -40.64
CA ARG A 524 23.33 -17.91 -40.38
C ARG A 524 24.35 -16.98 -41.04
N ARG A 525 25.66 -17.30 -40.93
CA ARG A 525 26.71 -16.56 -41.64
C ARG A 525 26.57 -16.64 -43.15
N TYR A 526 26.23 -17.83 -43.67
CA TYR A 526 25.99 -18.00 -45.09
C TYR A 526 24.89 -17.06 -45.60
N VAL A 527 23.73 -17.06 -44.97
CA VAL A 527 22.62 -16.20 -45.37
C VAL A 527 23.00 -14.71 -45.33
N ARG A 528 23.67 -14.28 -44.26
CA ARG A 528 24.12 -12.89 -44.08
C ARG A 528 25.11 -12.45 -45.14
N ASP A 529 26.09 -13.30 -45.44
CA ASP A 529 27.18 -12.94 -46.34
C ASP A 529 26.82 -13.18 -47.82
N SER A 530 25.87 -14.09 -48.10
CA SER A 530 25.37 -14.40 -49.47
C SER A 530 24.37 -13.40 -49.96
N VAL A 531 23.35 -13.00 -49.19
CA VAL A 531 22.27 -12.14 -49.63
C VAL A 531 22.61 -10.69 -49.29
N ARG A 532 22.95 -9.87 -50.27
CA ARG A 532 23.46 -8.51 -50.05
C ARG A 532 22.41 -7.43 -50.12
N LYS A 533 21.46 -7.52 -51.04
CA LYS A 533 20.34 -6.59 -51.22
C LYS A 533 19.19 -7.24 -51.99
N GLY A 534 18.10 -6.54 -52.08
CA GLY A 534 16.91 -6.93 -52.86
C GLY A 534 15.66 -7.05 -52.02
N ARG A 535 14.58 -7.48 -52.64
CA ARG A 535 13.29 -7.65 -51.98
C ARG A 535 12.75 -9.06 -52.15
N VAL A 536 12.03 -9.53 -51.17
CA VAL A 536 11.21 -10.74 -51.26
C VAL A 536 9.77 -10.33 -51.07
N ASN A 537 8.91 -10.65 -52.00
CA ASN A 537 7.49 -10.33 -51.96
C ASN A 537 6.66 -11.61 -51.86
N GLY A 538 5.57 -11.56 -51.10
CA GLY A 538 4.64 -12.67 -50.98
C GLY A 538 5.24 -13.98 -50.42
N LEU A 539 6.24 -13.87 -49.54
CA LEU A 539 6.89 -15.04 -48.94
C LEU A 539 5.91 -15.80 -48.05
N GLN A 540 5.69 -17.06 -48.38
CA GLN A 540 4.92 -18.01 -47.58
C GLN A 540 5.86 -18.95 -46.81
N ILE A 541 5.62 -19.07 -45.53
CA ILE A 541 6.41 -19.94 -44.63
C ILE A 541 5.48 -20.96 -44.03
N ARG A 542 5.87 -22.23 -44.11
CA ARG A 542 5.18 -23.36 -43.48
C ARG A 542 6.20 -24.21 -42.75
N ILE A 543 6.08 -24.30 -41.44
CA ILE A 543 6.90 -25.18 -40.62
C ILE A 543 5.96 -26.00 -39.73
N LYS A 544 6.02 -27.32 -39.84
CA LYS A 544 5.19 -28.20 -39.01
C LYS A 544 6.00 -29.45 -38.66
N GLY A 545 6.15 -29.73 -37.38
CA GLY A 545 6.87 -30.91 -36.91
C GLY A 545 7.67 -30.66 -35.65
N ASP A 546 8.50 -31.63 -35.30
CA ASP A 546 9.43 -31.61 -34.17
C ASP A 546 10.59 -30.66 -34.46
N LEU A 547 10.73 -29.61 -33.66
CA LEU A 547 11.77 -28.58 -33.86
C LEU A 547 13.21 -29.10 -33.75
N ASP A 548 13.45 -30.20 -33.03
CA ASP A 548 14.78 -30.82 -32.97
C ASP A 548 15.18 -31.43 -34.31
N LYS A 549 14.22 -31.65 -35.22
CA LYS A 549 14.46 -32.23 -36.56
C LYS A 549 14.50 -31.21 -37.70
N VAL A 550 14.43 -29.90 -37.39
CA VAL A 550 14.55 -28.85 -38.42
C VAL A 550 15.94 -28.90 -39.10
N PRO A 551 15.98 -28.89 -40.43
CA PRO A 551 14.96 -28.56 -41.44
C PRO A 551 14.15 -29.75 -42.02
N MET A 552 13.69 -30.70 -41.23
CA MET A 552 12.79 -31.82 -41.57
C MET A 552 13.36 -32.62 -42.77
N ALA A 553 14.28 -33.55 -42.54
CA ALA A 553 14.99 -34.25 -43.62
C ALA A 553 14.08 -35.18 -44.43
N HIS A 554 12.97 -35.64 -43.89
CA HIS A 554 12.02 -36.57 -44.52
C HIS A 554 10.59 -36.09 -44.31
N ALA A 555 9.67 -36.35 -45.25
CA ALA A 555 8.24 -36.00 -45.19
C ALA A 555 7.55 -36.53 -43.90
N ARG A 556 7.98 -37.65 -43.35
CA ARG A 556 7.49 -38.20 -42.08
C ARG A 556 7.86 -37.36 -40.84
N ASP A 557 8.87 -36.50 -40.95
CA ASP A 557 9.35 -35.68 -39.85
C ASP A 557 8.56 -34.34 -39.77
N GLY A 558 7.90 -33.94 -40.87
CA GLY A 558 7.07 -32.74 -40.92
C GLY A 558 7.16 -31.98 -42.25
N GLU A 559 6.72 -30.74 -42.24
CA GLU A 559 6.75 -29.81 -43.38
C GLU A 559 7.75 -28.69 -43.09
N PHE A 560 8.59 -28.36 -44.10
CA PHE A 560 9.49 -27.23 -44.05
C PHE A 560 9.55 -26.58 -45.44
N ARG A 561 8.77 -25.50 -45.63
CA ARG A 561 8.60 -24.86 -46.91
C ARG A 561 8.66 -23.34 -46.81
N PHE A 562 9.42 -22.74 -47.76
CA PHE A 562 9.48 -21.32 -48.01
C PHE A 562 9.24 -21.10 -49.49
N ALA A 563 8.29 -20.23 -49.85
CA ALA A 563 8.04 -19.88 -51.25
C ALA A 563 7.75 -18.38 -51.37
N GLY A 564 8.42 -17.68 -52.27
CA GLY A 564 8.26 -16.25 -52.46
C GLY A 564 8.87 -15.74 -53.74
N HIS A 565 8.60 -14.48 -54.10
CA HIS A 565 9.09 -13.86 -55.29
C HIS A 565 10.26 -12.93 -54.99
N LEU A 566 11.39 -13.20 -55.61
CA LEU A 566 12.60 -12.38 -55.55
C LEU A 566 12.47 -11.21 -56.52
N GLN A 567 12.87 -10.03 -56.07
CA GLN A 567 12.93 -8.83 -56.89
C GLN A 567 14.24 -8.09 -56.65
N ASP A 568 15.04 -7.94 -57.67
CA ASP A 568 16.33 -7.22 -57.69
C ASP A 568 17.29 -7.69 -56.59
N VAL A 569 17.40 -9.00 -56.42
CA VAL A 569 18.24 -9.62 -55.37
C VAL A 569 19.67 -9.82 -55.87
N ASP A 570 20.66 -9.29 -55.12
CA ASP A 570 22.06 -9.57 -55.34
C ASP A 570 22.52 -10.67 -54.36
N MET A 571 23.03 -11.78 -54.91
CA MET A 571 23.44 -12.96 -54.16
C MET A 571 24.82 -13.42 -54.56
N ALA A 572 25.73 -13.53 -53.57
CA ALA A 572 27.01 -14.23 -53.71
C ALA A 572 26.78 -15.70 -53.38
N TYR A 573 26.72 -16.58 -54.41
CA TYR A 573 26.48 -18.01 -54.19
C TYR A 573 27.53 -18.64 -53.25
N LEU A 574 28.79 -18.23 -53.37
CA LEU A 574 29.85 -18.58 -52.43
C LEU A 574 30.51 -17.27 -51.95
N PRO A 575 30.16 -16.79 -50.76
CA PRO A 575 30.70 -15.55 -50.21
C PRO A 575 32.23 -15.61 -50.09
N PRO A 576 32.96 -14.52 -50.30
CA PRO A 576 34.42 -14.49 -50.17
C PRO A 576 34.94 -14.94 -48.80
N ALA A 577 34.15 -14.68 -47.72
CA ALA A 577 34.46 -15.09 -46.36
C ALA A 577 34.43 -16.63 -46.11
N LEU A 578 33.80 -17.37 -47.02
CA LEU A 578 33.68 -18.84 -46.94
C LEU A 578 34.58 -19.55 -47.99
N LEU A 579 35.31 -18.79 -48.77
CA LEU A 579 36.27 -19.35 -49.72
C LEU A 579 37.57 -19.82 -49.02
N PRO A 580 38.11 -20.99 -49.36
CA PRO A 580 39.44 -21.37 -48.95
C PRO A 580 40.48 -20.34 -49.40
N ALA A 581 41.52 -20.14 -48.59
CA ALA A 581 42.59 -19.19 -48.90
C ALA A 581 43.25 -19.52 -50.26
N GLY A 582 43.30 -18.52 -51.18
CA GLY A 582 43.87 -18.69 -52.53
C GLY A 582 42.89 -19.15 -53.59
N SER A 583 41.62 -19.37 -53.25
CA SER A 583 40.58 -19.70 -54.24
C SER A 583 40.13 -18.48 -55.01
N LEU A 584 39.78 -18.66 -56.31
CA LEU A 584 39.21 -17.63 -57.12
C LEU A 584 37.77 -17.28 -56.61
N PRO A 585 37.42 -16.00 -56.56
CA PRO A 585 36.08 -15.60 -56.15
C PRO A 585 35.01 -16.08 -57.13
N TRP A 586 33.92 -16.63 -56.62
CA TRP A 586 32.76 -16.95 -57.43
C TRP A 586 32.03 -15.66 -57.84
N PRO A 587 31.44 -15.63 -59.07
CA PRO A 587 30.67 -14.47 -59.52
C PRO A 587 29.46 -14.23 -58.64
N THR A 588 29.18 -12.95 -58.34
CA THR A 588 27.97 -12.52 -57.66
C THR A 588 26.83 -12.43 -58.70
N LEU A 589 25.73 -13.07 -58.42
CA LEU A 589 24.48 -12.92 -59.18
C LEU A 589 23.84 -11.59 -58.81
N GLN A 590 23.55 -10.76 -59.79
CA GLN A 590 22.98 -9.44 -59.59
C GLN A 590 21.59 -9.34 -60.22
N GLY A 591 20.67 -8.59 -59.56
CA GLY A 591 19.37 -8.32 -60.12
C GLY A 591 18.46 -9.54 -60.31
N LEU A 592 18.62 -10.56 -59.47
CA LEU A 592 17.82 -11.79 -59.54
C LEU A 592 16.34 -11.47 -59.39
N GLN A 593 15.55 -11.99 -60.34
CA GLN A 593 14.09 -11.92 -60.35
C GLN A 593 13.52 -13.32 -60.63
N GLY A 594 12.46 -13.68 -59.91
CA GLY A 594 11.81 -14.98 -60.09
C GLY A 594 11.23 -15.57 -58.81
N GLU A 595 10.73 -16.77 -58.91
CA GLU A 595 10.19 -17.50 -57.78
C GLU A 595 11.29 -18.29 -57.09
N LEU A 596 11.38 -18.14 -55.77
CA LEU A 596 12.20 -18.98 -54.90
C LEU A 596 11.30 -19.95 -54.15
N VAL A 597 11.52 -21.22 -54.31
CA VAL A 597 10.88 -22.27 -53.53
C VAL A 597 11.96 -23.11 -52.85
N PHE A 598 11.93 -23.15 -51.54
CA PHE A 598 12.69 -24.06 -50.75
C PHE A 598 11.73 -24.99 -50.01
N GLU A 599 11.76 -26.24 -50.41
CA GLU A 599 10.85 -27.26 -49.84
C GLU A 599 11.65 -28.50 -49.52
N ARG A 600 11.45 -29.05 -48.34
CA ARG A 600 11.89 -30.40 -48.00
C ARG A 600 10.65 -31.26 -47.71
N GLN A 601 10.57 -32.34 -48.42
CA GLN A 601 9.51 -33.36 -48.33
C GLN A 601 10.01 -34.58 -47.61
#